data_a5e556919ebdf3742691b73e02a868b4
#
_entry.id   a5e556919ebdf3742691b73e02a868b4
#
_cell.length_a   1.000
_cell.length_b   1.000
_cell.length_c   1.000
_cell.angle_alpha   90.00
_cell.angle_beta   90.00
_cell.angle_gamma   90.00
#
_symmetry.space_group_name_H-M   'P 1'
#
loop_
_entity.id
_entity.type
_entity.pdbx_description
1 polymer ?
#
loop_
_entity_poly.entity_id
_entity_poly.type
_entity_poly.pdbx_seq_one_letter_code
_entity_poly.pdbx_strand_id
1 'polypeptide(L)'
;MNKIRTILVACCLLPVFCSCGEVAKRMDAKLAESKAAIGIVENTETDGVGESSLASGGKKSSATAAADGEYTDLEIPARLTSVPEQILRRTGYTVSYNSNRRVPNWVAWCLTVERLTGNSKRSDAKFHEDTDVPEPRAVDFDYVRSGYDRGHMCPAGDNKWSALAMGESFLFTNVCPQAPQLNRGDWNEMEQACRKWAKQEGALYIVCGPIFYKNSKKTIGKNRVSVPDAFFKVVLCMTGEPKAIGFIYKNGDGNRPKGDYANSVDEVERITGIDFFPALPDEIEDKVEATCNPDDWNI
;
A
#
# COMPACT_ATOMS: atom_id res chain seq x y z
N MET A 1 30.54 6.51 -64.33
CA MET A 1 31.16 7.37 -63.32
C MET A 1 30.05 7.80 -62.34
N ASN A 2 29.74 7.03 -61.31
CA ASN A 2 28.73 7.34 -60.30
C ASN A 2 29.42 7.54 -58.95
N LYS A 3 29.27 8.74 -58.42
CA LYS A 3 29.80 9.12 -57.10
C LYS A 3 28.85 8.65 -56.01
N ILE A 4 29.30 7.75 -55.17
CA ILE A 4 28.62 7.31 -53.93
C ILE A 4 28.93 8.36 -52.87
N ARG A 5 27.91 9.02 -52.32
CA ARG A 5 28.01 9.87 -51.14
C ARG A 5 27.74 9.03 -49.90
N THR A 6 28.76 8.89 -49.09
CA THR A 6 28.68 8.29 -47.76
C THR A 6 28.09 9.31 -46.80
N ILE A 7 26.92 8.99 -46.18
CA ILE A 7 26.34 9.77 -45.08
C ILE A 7 26.81 9.13 -43.80
N LEU A 8 27.61 9.87 -43.03
CA LEU A 8 28.00 9.53 -41.67
C LEU A 8 26.78 9.91 -40.75
N VAL A 9 26.16 8.92 -40.14
CA VAL A 9 25.20 9.13 -39.05
C VAL A 9 25.97 9.11 -37.73
N ALA A 10 26.16 10.29 -37.14
CA ALA A 10 26.72 10.43 -35.81
C ALA A 10 25.65 10.05 -34.79
N CYS A 11 25.84 8.91 -34.11
CA CYS A 11 25.00 8.45 -33.01
C CYS A 11 25.45 9.15 -31.72
N CYS A 12 24.77 10.24 -31.34
CA CYS A 12 24.95 10.87 -30.03
C CYS A 12 24.25 10.03 -28.97
N LEU A 13 25.00 9.23 -28.25
CA LEU A 13 24.58 8.61 -26.98
C LEU A 13 24.59 9.68 -25.90
N LEU A 14 23.40 10.18 -25.49
CA LEU A 14 23.21 10.94 -24.28
C LEU A 14 22.83 9.98 -23.16
N PRO A 15 23.47 10.01 -21.98
CA PRO A 15 23.03 9.24 -20.84
C PRO A 15 21.76 9.87 -20.25
N VAL A 16 20.68 9.13 -20.27
CA VAL A 16 19.45 9.52 -19.56
C VAL A 16 19.62 9.17 -18.10
N PHE A 17 20.13 10.12 -17.32
CA PHE A 17 19.98 10.09 -15.87
C PHE A 17 18.57 10.59 -15.56
N CYS A 18 17.61 9.67 -15.41
CA CYS A 18 16.30 10.01 -14.86
C CYS A 18 16.41 9.96 -13.35
N SER A 19 16.57 11.13 -12.70
CA SER A 19 16.56 11.22 -11.23
C SER A 19 15.13 11.12 -10.72
N CYS A 20 14.90 10.50 -9.57
CA CYS A 20 13.60 10.40 -8.88
C CYS A 20 12.86 11.75 -8.79
N GLY A 21 13.59 12.87 -8.76
CA GLY A 21 13.01 14.21 -8.74
C GLY A 21 12.25 14.66 -10.00
N GLU A 22 12.47 14.05 -11.16
CA GLU A 22 11.72 14.41 -12.38
C GLU A 22 10.38 13.67 -12.49
N VAL A 23 10.30 12.46 -11.95
CA VAL A 23 9.04 11.70 -11.89
C VAL A 23 8.10 12.36 -10.88
N ALA A 24 8.61 12.77 -9.73
CA ALA A 24 7.87 13.53 -8.72
C ALA A 24 7.34 14.85 -9.31
N LYS A 25 8.16 15.64 -10.00
CA LYS A 25 7.74 16.91 -10.64
C LYS A 25 6.67 16.72 -11.73
N ARG A 26 6.68 15.62 -12.46
CA ARG A 26 5.62 15.32 -13.45
C ARG A 26 4.32 14.87 -12.80
N MET A 27 4.38 14.21 -11.66
CA MET A 27 3.18 13.87 -10.88
C MET A 27 2.61 15.11 -10.19
N ASP A 28 3.45 15.99 -9.63
CA ASP A 28 3.04 17.27 -9.05
C ASP A 28 2.36 18.19 -10.06
N ALA A 29 2.85 18.26 -11.29
CA ALA A 29 2.22 19.04 -12.37
C ALA A 29 0.82 18.51 -12.73
N LYS A 30 0.64 17.20 -12.84
CA LYS A 30 -0.68 16.57 -13.07
C LYS A 30 -1.61 16.70 -11.87
N LEU A 31 -1.08 16.73 -10.67
CA LEU A 31 -1.85 16.89 -9.45
C LEU A 31 -2.23 18.37 -9.22
N ALA A 32 -1.36 19.32 -9.60
CA ALA A 32 -1.67 20.75 -9.60
C ALA A 32 -2.80 21.08 -10.60
N GLU A 33 -2.79 20.46 -11.79
CA GLU A 33 -3.92 20.55 -12.73
C GLU A 33 -5.22 19.97 -12.15
N SER A 34 -5.12 18.87 -11.40
CA SER A 34 -6.26 18.28 -10.70
C SER A 34 -6.76 19.14 -9.54
N LYS A 35 -5.87 19.83 -8.80
CA LYS A 35 -6.23 20.76 -7.72
C LYS A 35 -6.88 22.04 -8.25
N ALA A 36 -6.41 22.60 -9.36
CA ALA A 36 -7.01 23.75 -10.02
C ALA A 36 -8.45 23.47 -10.52
N ALA A 37 -8.74 22.23 -10.90
CA ALA A 37 -10.08 21.80 -11.28
C ALA A 37 -11.05 21.62 -10.08
N ILE A 38 -10.57 21.73 -8.84
CA ILE A 38 -11.33 21.43 -7.61
C ILE A 38 -11.67 22.69 -6.80
N GLY A 39 -11.08 23.86 -7.14
CA GLY A 39 -11.46 25.15 -6.52
C GLY A 39 -11.27 25.20 -4.98
N ILE A 40 -10.15 24.70 -4.45
CA ILE A 40 -9.81 24.84 -3.04
C ILE A 40 -9.06 26.16 -2.86
N VAL A 41 -9.69 27.13 -2.20
CA VAL A 41 -9.07 28.37 -1.75
C VAL A 41 -8.47 28.09 -0.37
N GLU A 42 -7.16 28.25 -0.24
CA GLU A 42 -6.50 28.26 1.06
C GLU A 42 -6.83 29.55 1.78
N ASN A 43 -7.51 29.46 2.91
CA ASN A 43 -7.64 30.56 3.86
C ASN A 43 -6.46 30.54 4.81
N THR A 44 -5.56 31.52 4.63
CA THR A 44 -4.57 31.90 5.64
C THR A 44 -5.25 32.82 6.64
N GLU A 45 -5.41 32.40 7.88
CA GLU A 45 -5.64 33.32 8.98
C GLU A 45 -4.47 33.27 9.96
N THR A 46 -3.86 34.42 10.13
CA THR A 46 -2.85 34.79 11.12
C THR A 46 -3.53 35.34 12.38
N ASP A 47 -2.78 35.27 13.51
CA ASP A 47 -2.93 35.95 14.80
C ASP A 47 -3.66 35.16 15.89
N GLY A 48 -3.13 35.06 17.10
CA GLY A 48 -2.27 35.87 17.93
C GLY A 48 -2.09 35.28 19.33
N VAL A 49 -0.92 35.40 19.79
CA VAL A 49 -0.39 35.58 21.17
C VAL A 49 -1.20 35.11 22.40
N GLY A 50 -0.54 34.30 23.24
CA GLY A 50 -0.91 34.08 24.64
C GLY A 50 0.12 33.20 25.37
N GLU A 51 1.15 33.83 25.93
CA GLU A 51 2.11 33.24 26.88
C GLU A 51 1.43 32.72 28.15
N SER A 52 1.81 31.54 28.60
CA SER A 52 1.90 31.22 30.01
C SER A 52 2.88 30.11 30.28
N SER A 53 3.98 30.47 30.93
CA SER A 53 5.05 29.64 31.45
C SER A 53 4.56 28.69 32.54
N LEU A 54 5.09 27.46 32.58
CA LEU A 54 5.50 26.79 33.82
C LEU A 54 6.52 25.68 33.49
N ALA A 55 7.72 25.88 34.01
CA ALA A 55 8.84 24.96 33.95
C ALA A 55 8.61 23.75 34.87
N SER A 56 8.97 22.59 34.40
CA SER A 56 9.34 21.46 35.26
C SER A 56 10.37 20.59 34.53
N GLY A 57 11.56 20.54 35.11
CA GLY A 57 12.70 19.83 34.57
C GLY A 57 12.53 18.31 34.64
N GLY A 58 12.84 17.65 33.55
CA GLY A 58 12.95 16.20 33.43
C GLY A 58 14.25 15.84 32.73
N LYS A 59 15.04 15.02 33.38
CA LYS A 59 16.41 14.58 33.06
C LYS A 59 16.51 14.03 31.64
N LYS A 60 17.54 14.47 30.90
CA LYS A 60 18.07 13.78 29.72
C LYS A 60 18.49 12.36 30.11
N SER A 61 17.80 11.37 29.58
CA SER A 61 18.21 9.98 29.53
C SER A 61 18.86 9.73 28.17
N SER A 62 20.11 9.35 28.18
CA SER A 62 20.86 8.92 27.00
C SER A 62 20.18 7.72 26.36
N ALA A 63 19.88 7.79 25.07
CA ALA A 63 19.38 6.67 24.29
C ALA A 63 20.48 5.62 24.17
N THR A 64 20.41 4.60 25.00
CA THR A 64 21.06 3.31 24.79
C THR A 64 20.09 2.46 23.98
N ALA A 65 20.63 1.77 22.97
CA ALA A 65 19.94 0.86 22.07
C ALA A 65 18.75 0.14 22.72
N ALA A 66 17.57 0.31 22.15
CA ALA A 66 16.36 -0.40 22.55
C ALA A 66 16.51 -1.88 22.19
N ALA A 67 16.87 -2.69 23.20
CA ALA A 67 16.62 -4.10 23.17
C ALA A 67 15.16 -4.32 23.56
N ASP A 68 14.42 -5.08 22.72
CA ASP A 68 13.21 -5.84 23.04
C ASP A 68 12.10 -5.14 23.86
N GLY A 69 11.67 -3.97 23.43
CA GLY A 69 10.34 -3.46 23.73
C GLY A 69 9.42 -3.95 22.60
N GLU A 70 8.60 -4.95 22.90
CA GLU A 70 7.68 -5.54 21.94
C GLU A 70 6.63 -4.52 21.51
N TYR A 71 6.86 -3.84 20.39
CA TYR A 71 5.83 -3.03 19.74
C TYR A 71 4.75 -3.97 19.22
N THR A 72 3.52 -3.77 19.64
CA THR A 72 2.38 -4.56 19.20
C THR A 72 1.58 -3.79 18.15
N ASP A 73 0.94 -4.52 17.23
CA ASP A 73 0.03 -3.95 16.23
C ASP A 73 0.69 -2.89 15.30
N LEU A 74 2.03 -2.98 15.05
CA LEU A 74 2.76 -2.02 14.20
C LEU A 74 2.18 -1.91 12.79
N GLU A 75 1.54 -2.97 12.29
CA GLU A 75 0.90 -2.96 10.98
C GLU A 75 -0.45 -2.23 10.97
N ILE A 76 -1.01 -1.83 12.12
CA ILE A 76 -2.37 -1.30 12.19
C ILE A 76 -2.34 0.22 12.00
N PRO A 77 -2.89 0.77 10.90
CA PRO A 77 -3.02 2.20 10.70
C PRO A 77 -3.94 2.88 11.72
N ALA A 78 -3.80 4.20 11.84
CA ALA A 78 -4.72 5.02 12.61
C ALA A 78 -6.18 4.87 12.12
N ARG A 79 -7.13 5.15 13.02
CA ARG A 79 -8.56 5.03 12.73
C ARG A 79 -9.01 6.04 11.69
N LEU A 80 -9.75 5.57 10.70
CA LEU A 80 -10.34 6.42 9.67
C LEU A 80 -11.62 7.08 10.16
N THR A 81 -11.70 8.40 10.05
CA THR A 81 -12.89 9.18 10.44
C THR A 81 -13.66 9.75 9.25
N SER A 82 -13.03 9.80 8.07
CA SER A 82 -13.59 10.41 6.86
C SER A 82 -14.42 9.45 5.99
N VAL A 83 -14.32 8.14 6.25
CA VAL A 83 -15.01 7.09 5.49
C VAL A 83 -15.59 6.04 6.45
N PRO A 84 -16.59 5.24 6.02
CA PRO A 84 -17.05 4.11 6.80
C PRO A 84 -15.92 3.14 7.11
N GLU A 85 -15.80 2.73 8.37
CA GLU A 85 -14.79 1.82 8.84
C GLU A 85 -15.37 0.79 9.80
N GLN A 86 -15.29 -0.49 9.43
CA GLN A 86 -15.50 -1.63 10.32
C GLN A 86 -14.22 -2.44 10.40
N ILE A 87 -13.61 -2.51 11.59
CA ILE A 87 -12.40 -3.31 11.81
C ILE A 87 -12.80 -4.76 12.06
N LEU A 88 -12.24 -5.66 11.27
CA LEU A 88 -12.42 -7.10 11.40
C LEU A 88 -11.04 -7.75 11.57
N ARG A 89 -10.79 -8.34 12.74
CA ARG A 89 -9.57 -9.08 13.04
C ARG A 89 -9.76 -10.52 12.60
N ARG A 90 -8.90 -10.98 11.68
CA ARG A 90 -8.87 -12.36 11.16
C ARG A 90 -7.62 -13.07 11.68
N THR A 91 -7.55 -14.37 11.53
CA THR A 91 -6.42 -15.17 11.99
C THR A 91 -5.09 -14.71 11.36
N GLY A 92 -5.11 -14.36 10.08
CA GLY A 92 -3.91 -14.01 9.32
C GLY A 92 -3.74 -12.51 9.02
N TYR A 93 -4.75 -11.67 9.28
CA TYR A 93 -4.71 -10.24 8.95
C TYR A 93 -5.81 -9.46 9.70
N THR A 94 -5.69 -8.15 9.68
CA THR A 94 -6.76 -7.23 10.09
C THR A 94 -7.24 -6.46 8.86
N VAL A 95 -8.54 -6.22 8.74
CA VAL A 95 -9.12 -5.42 7.65
C VAL A 95 -9.95 -4.27 8.20
N SER A 96 -9.79 -3.09 7.62
CA SER A 96 -10.71 -1.98 7.71
C SER A 96 -11.67 -2.05 6.54
N TYR A 97 -12.93 -2.41 6.78
CA TYR A 97 -13.92 -2.59 5.73
C TYR A 97 -14.75 -1.34 5.49
N ASN A 98 -15.01 -1.04 4.21
CA ASN A 98 -15.86 0.07 3.77
C ASN A 98 -17.20 -0.45 3.21
N SER A 99 -18.25 -0.35 4.00
CA SER A 99 -19.58 -0.81 3.61
C SER A 99 -20.18 -0.04 2.43
N ASN A 100 -19.82 1.23 2.22
CA ASN A 100 -20.30 2.01 1.08
C ASN A 100 -19.67 1.54 -0.24
N ARG A 101 -18.42 1.10 -0.20
CA ARG A 101 -17.66 0.62 -1.36
C ARG A 101 -17.67 -0.89 -1.53
N ARG A 102 -17.99 -1.65 -0.48
CA ARG A 102 -18.00 -3.12 -0.42
C ARG A 102 -16.64 -3.75 -0.72
N VAL A 103 -15.60 -3.05 -0.32
CA VAL A 103 -14.19 -3.46 -0.38
C VAL A 103 -13.47 -2.94 0.87
N PRO A 104 -12.25 -3.41 1.19
CA PRO A 104 -11.49 -2.84 2.31
C PRO A 104 -11.11 -1.38 2.05
N ASN A 105 -10.90 -0.59 3.11
CA ASN A 105 -10.11 0.62 3.07
C ASN A 105 -8.62 0.25 3.04
N TRP A 106 -8.25 -0.67 3.93
CA TRP A 106 -6.91 -1.28 4.02
C TRP A 106 -6.99 -2.70 4.60
N VAL A 107 -5.95 -3.47 4.35
CA VAL A 107 -5.70 -4.78 4.97
C VAL A 107 -4.26 -4.79 5.45
N ALA A 108 -4.05 -5.23 6.69
CA ALA A 108 -2.77 -5.19 7.38
C ALA A 108 -2.39 -6.53 8.01
N TRP A 109 -1.12 -6.91 7.94
CA TRP A 109 -0.59 -8.13 8.55
C TRP A 109 0.91 -8.05 8.81
N CYS A 110 1.34 -8.74 9.87
CA CYS A 110 2.76 -9.03 10.08
C CYS A 110 3.13 -10.30 9.30
N LEU A 111 4.03 -10.21 8.33
CA LEU A 111 4.53 -11.34 7.54
C LEU A 111 5.83 -11.85 8.12
N THR A 112 5.83 -13.07 8.68
CA THR A 112 7.01 -13.73 9.22
C THR A 112 7.40 -14.97 8.41
N VAL A 113 8.60 -15.50 8.65
CA VAL A 113 9.08 -16.74 8.00
C VAL A 113 8.16 -17.92 8.32
N GLU A 114 7.64 -18.01 9.53
CA GLU A 114 6.73 -19.07 9.98
C GLU A 114 5.43 -19.06 9.16
N ARG A 115 4.89 -17.89 8.85
CA ARG A 115 3.67 -17.75 8.04
C ARG A 115 3.82 -18.24 6.60
N LEU A 116 5.05 -18.28 6.09
CA LEU A 116 5.37 -18.79 4.75
C LEU A 116 5.49 -20.30 4.69
N THR A 117 5.54 -20.96 5.86
CA THR A 117 5.68 -22.41 5.99
C THR A 117 4.34 -23.04 6.33
N GLY A 118 4.14 -24.31 5.96
CA GLY A 118 2.92 -25.05 6.26
C GLY A 118 2.34 -25.75 5.03
N ASN A 119 1.29 -26.53 5.28
CA ASN A 119 0.69 -27.44 4.29
C ASN A 119 -0.66 -26.96 3.76
N SER A 120 -1.16 -25.80 4.21
CA SER A 120 -2.44 -25.27 3.74
C SER A 120 -2.33 -24.86 2.27
N LYS A 121 -3.22 -25.37 1.44
CA LYS A 121 -3.18 -25.19 -0.01
C LYS A 121 -4.25 -24.22 -0.46
N ARG A 122 -3.91 -23.33 -1.38
CA ARG A 122 -4.85 -22.44 -2.05
C ARG A 122 -6.01 -23.18 -2.74
N SER A 123 -5.76 -24.42 -3.24
CA SER A 123 -6.77 -25.25 -3.90
C SER A 123 -7.91 -25.66 -2.99
N ASP A 124 -7.68 -25.66 -1.68
CA ASP A 124 -8.65 -26.13 -0.68
C ASP A 124 -9.60 -25.01 -0.22
N ALA A 125 -9.29 -23.75 -0.61
CA ALA A 125 -10.09 -22.58 -0.29
C ALA A 125 -10.84 -22.05 -1.51
N LYS A 126 -12.00 -21.46 -1.25
CA LYS A 126 -12.86 -20.82 -2.27
C LYS A 126 -13.26 -19.44 -1.83
N PHE A 127 -13.40 -18.51 -2.78
CA PHE A 127 -13.97 -17.21 -2.50
C PHE A 127 -15.38 -17.31 -1.94
N HIS A 128 -15.66 -16.58 -0.88
CA HIS A 128 -16.96 -16.55 -0.23
C HIS A 128 -17.25 -15.19 0.39
N GLU A 129 -18.53 -14.93 0.57
CA GLU A 129 -18.98 -13.71 1.24
C GLU A 129 -18.59 -13.69 2.72
N ASP A 130 -18.40 -12.50 3.25
CA ASP A 130 -18.14 -12.29 4.66
C ASP A 130 -19.43 -11.86 5.35
N THR A 131 -20.00 -12.75 6.17
CA THR A 131 -21.29 -12.51 6.85
C THR A 131 -21.15 -11.58 8.04
N ASP A 132 -19.93 -11.23 8.46
CA ASP A 132 -19.70 -10.28 9.56
C ASP A 132 -19.87 -8.81 9.12
N VAL A 133 -20.08 -8.58 7.81
CA VAL A 133 -20.36 -7.23 7.29
C VAL A 133 -21.79 -7.12 6.75
N PRO A 134 -22.39 -5.91 6.81
CA PRO A 134 -23.79 -5.70 6.42
C PRO A 134 -24.01 -5.91 4.91
N GLU A 135 -25.22 -6.29 4.55
CA GLU A 135 -25.69 -6.25 3.16
C GLU A 135 -25.98 -4.80 2.70
N PRO A 136 -25.84 -4.50 1.40
CA PRO A 136 -25.27 -5.36 0.36
C PRO A 136 -23.75 -5.48 0.49
N ARG A 137 -23.24 -6.70 0.45
CA ARG A 137 -21.81 -7.03 0.49
C ARG A 137 -21.37 -7.73 -0.81
N ALA A 138 -20.06 -7.79 -1.07
CA ALA A 138 -19.52 -8.44 -2.24
C ALA A 138 -19.73 -9.96 -2.18
N VAL A 139 -20.12 -10.56 -3.30
CA VAL A 139 -20.29 -12.01 -3.48
C VAL A 139 -19.59 -12.45 -4.76
N ASP A 140 -19.35 -13.76 -4.90
CA ASP A 140 -18.63 -14.32 -6.04
C ASP A 140 -19.25 -13.93 -7.39
N PHE A 141 -20.58 -13.86 -7.45
CA PHE A 141 -21.32 -13.54 -8.66
C PHE A 141 -21.08 -12.10 -9.17
N ASP A 142 -20.72 -11.17 -8.31
CA ASP A 142 -20.40 -9.77 -8.71
C ASP A 142 -19.18 -9.72 -9.62
N TYR A 143 -18.25 -10.66 -9.48
CA TYR A 143 -17.01 -10.74 -10.27
C TYR A 143 -17.15 -11.52 -11.58
N VAL A 144 -18.20 -12.34 -11.69
CA VAL A 144 -18.42 -13.18 -12.90
C VAL A 144 -18.63 -12.27 -14.11
N ARG A 145 -17.78 -12.45 -15.15
CA ARG A 145 -17.78 -11.67 -16.40
C ARG A 145 -17.65 -10.15 -16.20
N SER A 146 -17.11 -9.71 -15.07
CA SER A 146 -16.89 -8.28 -14.77
C SER A 146 -15.71 -7.68 -15.53
N GLY A 147 -14.80 -8.50 -16.04
CA GLY A 147 -13.52 -8.09 -16.62
C GLY A 147 -12.43 -7.87 -15.56
N TYR A 148 -12.73 -8.11 -14.29
CA TYR A 148 -11.78 -8.02 -13.17
C TYR A 148 -11.54 -9.36 -12.51
N ASP A 149 -10.31 -9.56 -12.03
CA ASP A 149 -9.97 -10.66 -11.15
C ASP A 149 -10.42 -10.37 -9.71
N ARG A 150 -10.53 -11.40 -8.90
CA ARG A 150 -10.68 -11.33 -7.45
C ARG A 150 -9.28 -11.11 -6.86
N GLY A 151 -8.86 -9.84 -6.77
CA GLY A 151 -7.53 -9.46 -6.27
C GLY A 151 -7.47 -9.52 -4.76
N HIS A 152 -6.63 -10.39 -4.20
CA HIS A 152 -6.39 -10.43 -2.76
C HIS A 152 -5.60 -9.21 -2.31
N MET A 153 -5.91 -8.71 -1.12
CA MET A 153 -5.07 -7.75 -0.42
C MET A 153 -4.03 -8.49 0.43
N CYS A 154 -4.42 -9.21 1.48
CA CYS A 154 -3.54 -10.18 2.13
C CYS A 154 -3.55 -11.49 1.33
N PRO A 155 -2.42 -11.91 0.74
CA PRO A 155 -2.41 -13.03 -0.20
C PRO A 155 -2.50 -14.39 0.49
N ALA A 156 -3.12 -15.35 -0.18
CA ALA A 156 -3.18 -16.73 0.28
C ALA A 156 -1.78 -17.34 0.52
N GLY A 157 -0.78 -16.89 -0.27
CA GLY A 157 0.62 -17.34 -0.14
C GLY A 157 1.26 -17.02 1.20
N ASP A 158 0.75 -16.02 1.94
CA ASP A 158 1.24 -15.57 3.23
C ASP A 158 0.51 -16.25 4.40
N ASN A 159 -0.45 -17.15 4.10
CA ASN A 159 -1.31 -17.83 5.06
C ASN A 159 -1.19 -19.36 5.02
N LYS A 160 -0.05 -19.91 4.58
CA LYS A 160 0.17 -21.36 4.46
C LYS A 160 0.24 -22.08 5.82
N TRP A 161 0.54 -21.36 6.87
CA TRP A 161 0.74 -21.88 8.22
C TRP A 161 -0.56 -22.34 8.91
N SER A 162 -1.72 -21.88 8.44
CA SER A 162 -3.02 -22.18 9.06
C SER A 162 -4.09 -22.38 8.00
N ALA A 163 -4.87 -23.47 8.10
CA ALA A 163 -5.99 -23.71 7.22
C ALA A 163 -7.10 -22.65 7.40
N LEU A 164 -7.29 -22.16 8.62
CA LEU A 164 -8.25 -21.10 8.93
C LEU A 164 -7.80 -19.78 8.29
N ALA A 165 -6.55 -19.35 8.51
CA ALA A 165 -6.00 -18.14 7.90
C ALA A 165 -6.05 -18.21 6.37
N MET A 166 -5.73 -19.37 5.80
CA MET A 166 -5.85 -19.63 4.36
C MET A 166 -7.31 -19.44 3.90
N GLY A 167 -8.28 -20.06 4.57
CA GLY A 167 -9.71 -19.92 4.24
C GLY A 167 -10.18 -18.48 4.33
N GLU A 168 -9.86 -17.78 5.43
CA GLU A 168 -10.22 -16.37 5.64
C GLU A 168 -9.63 -15.43 4.59
N SER A 169 -8.46 -15.73 4.03
CA SER A 169 -7.88 -14.90 2.96
C SER A 169 -8.76 -14.81 1.71
N PHE A 170 -9.72 -15.73 1.52
CA PHE A 170 -10.69 -15.75 0.43
C PHE A 170 -12.03 -15.06 0.74
N LEU A 171 -12.19 -14.45 1.92
CA LEU A 171 -13.34 -13.59 2.22
C LEU A 171 -13.33 -12.35 1.31
N PHE A 172 -14.50 -11.96 0.79
CA PHE A 172 -14.60 -10.78 -0.09
C PHE A 172 -14.27 -9.46 0.62
N THR A 173 -14.20 -9.42 1.94
CA THR A 173 -13.66 -8.28 2.69
C THR A 173 -12.15 -8.08 2.51
N ASN A 174 -11.43 -9.12 2.05
CA ASN A 174 -10.01 -9.09 1.70
C ASN A 174 -9.77 -8.96 0.17
N VAL A 175 -10.80 -8.68 -0.61
CA VAL A 175 -10.73 -8.77 -2.08
C VAL A 175 -11.22 -7.50 -2.75
N CYS A 176 -10.50 -7.06 -3.79
CA CYS A 176 -10.91 -5.95 -4.64
C CYS A 176 -11.01 -6.38 -6.12
N PRO A 177 -11.87 -5.71 -6.92
CA PRO A 177 -11.82 -5.82 -8.37
C PRO A 177 -10.48 -5.32 -8.91
N GLN A 178 -9.63 -6.21 -9.37
CA GLN A 178 -8.26 -5.92 -9.82
C GLN A 178 -8.09 -6.31 -11.29
N ALA A 179 -7.44 -5.45 -12.07
CA ALA A 179 -7.14 -5.73 -13.48
C ALA A 179 -6.29 -7.02 -13.58
N PRO A 180 -6.63 -7.95 -14.51
CA PRO A 180 -5.92 -9.23 -14.59
C PRO A 180 -4.41 -9.10 -14.80
N GLN A 181 -3.96 -8.13 -15.59
CA GLN A 181 -2.54 -7.90 -15.83
C GLN A 181 -1.82 -7.46 -14.56
N LEU A 182 -2.41 -6.55 -13.79
CA LEU A 182 -1.86 -6.15 -12.51
C LEU A 182 -1.85 -7.32 -11.52
N ASN A 183 -3.01 -7.96 -11.30
CA ASN A 183 -3.16 -9.04 -10.33
C ASN A 183 -2.20 -10.21 -10.56
N ARG A 184 -2.02 -10.61 -11.81
CA ARG A 184 -1.17 -11.77 -12.19
C ARG A 184 0.28 -11.37 -12.47
N GLY A 185 0.55 -10.08 -12.73
CA GLY A 185 1.87 -9.50 -13.01
C GLY A 185 2.44 -8.79 -11.79
N ASP A 186 2.56 -7.45 -11.87
CA ASP A 186 3.31 -6.61 -10.93
C ASP A 186 2.87 -6.76 -9.46
N TRP A 187 1.55 -6.94 -9.21
CA TRP A 187 1.07 -7.18 -7.84
C TRP A 187 1.55 -8.52 -7.28
N ASN A 188 1.43 -9.60 -8.07
CA ASN A 188 1.97 -10.91 -7.69
C ASN A 188 3.50 -10.89 -7.53
N GLU A 189 4.22 -10.14 -8.38
CA GLU A 189 5.67 -9.99 -8.23
C GLU A 189 6.05 -9.25 -6.96
N MET A 190 5.27 -8.23 -6.56
CA MET A 190 5.46 -7.53 -5.30
C MET A 190 5.17 -8.43 -4.09
N GLU A 191 4.13 -9.26 -4.14
CA GLU A 191 3.89 -10.26 -3.12
C GLU A 191 5.05 -11.25 -2.96
N GLN A 192 5.65 -11.67 -4.09
CA GLN A 192 6.84 -12.52 -4.06
C GLN A 192 8.06 -11.80 -3.48
N ALA A 193 8.23 -10.50 -3.79
CA ALA A 193 9.29 -9.67 -3.21
C ALA A 193 9.13 -9.56 -1.69
N CYS A 194 7.93 -9.25 -1.19
CA CYS A 194 7.66 -9.21 0.25
C CYS A 194 8.00 -10.54 0.94
N ARG A 195 7.62 -11.67 0.34
CA ARG A 195 7.99 -12.99 0.88
C ARG A 195 9.50 -13.26 0.87
N LYS A 196 10.23 -12.75 -0.13
CA LYS A 196 11.69 -12.83 -0.18
C LYS A 196 12.30 -11.98 0.95
N TRP A 197 11.85 -10.74 1.10
CA TRP A 197 12.31 -9.85 2.16
C TRP A 197 12.02 -10.41 3.56
N ALA A 198 10.80 -10.93 3.80
CA ALA A 198 10.49 -11.56 5.08
C ALA A 198 11.42 -12.74 5.43
N LYS A 199 11.85 -13.51 4.43
CA LYS A 199 12.86 -14.58 4.64
C LYS A 199 14.26 -14.05 4.96
N GLN A 200 14.60 -12.88 4.50
CA GLN A 200 15.90 -12.23 4.72
C GLN A 200 15.93 -11.48 6.04
N GLU A 201 14.85 -10.77 6.36
CA GLU A 201 14.76 -9.85 7.49
C GLU A 201 14.06 -10.47 8.72
N GLY A 202 13.36 -11.60 8.55
CA GLY A 202 12.62 -12.27 9.64
C GLY A 202 11.15 -11.86 9.71
N ALA A 203 10.85 -10.58 9.77
CA ALA A 203 9.48 -10.06 9.84
C ALA A 203 9.30 -8.77 9.06
N LEU A 204 8.11 -8.60 8.48
CA LEU A 204 7.66 -7.37 7.82
C LEU A 204 6.26 -7.01 8.29
N TYR A 205 6.00 -5.73 8.49
CA TYR A 205 4.68 -5.17 8.75
C TYR A 205 4.16 -4.58 7.45
N ILE A 206 3.04 -5.10 6.94
CA ILE A 206 2.54 -4.78 5.60
C ILE A 206 1.12 -4.24 5.71
N VAL A 207 0.87 -3.12 5.04
CA VAL A 207 -0.47 -2.57 4.83
C VAL A 207 -0.70 -2.39 3.34
N CYS A 208 -1.84 -2.82 2.84
CA CYS A 208 -2.21 -2.53 1.46
C CYS A 208 -3.71 -2.28 1.30
N GLY A 209 -4.08 -1.63 0.22
CA GLY A 209 -5.48 -1.33 -0.02
C GLY A 209 -5.73 -0.63 -1.35
N PRO A 210 -7.01 -0.37 -1.65
CA PRO A 210 -7.43 0.34 -2.84
C PRO A 210 -7.30 1.86 -2.68
N ILE A 211 -7.02 2.54 -3.80
CA ILE A 211 -7.10 3.99 -3.92
C ILE A 211 -8.27 4.34 -4.83
N PHE A 212 -9.08 5.33 -4.41
CA PHE A 212 -10.19 5.86 -5.17
C PHE A 212 -10.02 7.35 -5.37
N TYR A 213 -9.94 7.80 -6.61
CA TYR A 213 -9.92 9.23 -6.91
C TYR A 213 -11.32 9.85 -6.80
N LYS A 214 -11.39 11.17 -6.64
CA LYS A 214 -12.62 11.92 -6.35
C LYS A 214 -13.81 11.59 -7.28
N ASN A 215 -13.54 11.28 -8.54
CA ASN A 215 -14.55 11.00 -9.55
C ASN A 215 -14.75 9.51 -9.85
N SER A 216 -14.15 8.62 -9.07
CA SER A 216 -14.29 7.18 -9.25
C SER A 216 -15.72 6.73 -8.96
N LYS A 217 -16.41 6.23 -10.01
CA LYS A 217 -17.81 5.76 -9.92
C LYS A 217 -17.99 4.35 -10.47
N LYS A 218 -16.91 3.72 -10.94
CA LYS A 218 -17.00 2.39 -11.56
C LYS A 218 -17.31 1.34 -10.50
N THR A 219 -18.27 0.49 -10.82
CA THR A 219 -18.67 -0.64 -9.96
C THR A 219 -18.90 -1.89 -10.78
N ILE A 220 -18.82 -3.06 -10.16
CA ILE A 220 -19.16 -4.36 -10.75
C ILE A 220 -20.30 -5.02 -10.00
N GLY A 221 -20.98 -5.93 -10.68
CA GLY A 221 -22.01 -6.81 -10.13
C GLY A 221 -23.27 -6.10 -9.64
N LYS A 222 -24.21 -6.92 -9.16
CA LYS A 222 -25.50 -6.46 -8.62
C LYS A 222 -25.32 -5.65 -7.33
N ASN A 223 -24.32 -6.03 -6.52
CA ASN A 223 -24.06 -5.37 -5.25
C ASN A 223 -23.21 -4.10 -5.41
N ARG A 224 -22.89 -3.69 -6.67
CA ARG A 224 -22.18 -2.45 -6.97
C ARG A 224 -20.83 -2.34 -6.24
N VAL A 225 -20.03 -3.42 -6.24
CA VAL A 225 -18.69 -3.44 -5.65
C VAL A 225 -17.82 -2.41 -6.37
N SER A 226 -17.25 -1.46 -5.65
CA SER A 226 -16.45 -0.38 -6.24
C SER A 226 -15.17 -0.91 -6.86
N VAL A 227 -14.84 -0.41 -8.06
CA VAL A 227 -13.58 -0.72 -8.75
C VAL A 227 -12.55 0.33 -8.39
N PRO A 228 -11.44 -0.02 -7.74
CA PRO A 228 -10.37 0.92 -7.43
C PRO A 228 -9.72 1.51 -8.69
N ASP A 229 -9.23 2.74 -8.58
CA ASP A 229 -8.42 3.39 -9.62
C ASP A 229 -6.96 2.95 -9.54
N ALA A 230 -6.48 2.68 -8.30
CA ALA A 230 -5.13 2.24 -8.00
C ALA A 230 -5.11 1.41 -6.71
N PHE A 231 -3.95 0.88 -6.38
CA PHE A 231 -3.67 0.17 -5.13
C PHE A 231 -2.39 0.68 -4.53
N PHE A 232 -2.34 0.72 -3.21
CA PHE A 232 -1.10 0.95 -2.47
C PHE A 232 -0.65 -0.31 -1.74
N LYS A 233 0.64 -0.38 -1.45
CA LYS A 233 1.25 -1.32 -0.50
C LYS A 233 2.37 -0.60 0.23
N VAL A 234 2.33 -0.61 1.55
CA VAL A 234 3.35 -0.06 2.44
C VAL A 234 3.98 -1.20 3.22
N VAL A 235 5.29 -1.18 3.34
CA VAL A 235 6.08 -2.24 4.00
C VAL A 235 7.05 -1.60 4.97
N LEU A 236 7.00 -2.02 6.24
CA LEU A 236 7.93 -1.64 7.30
C LEU A 236 8.75 -2.86 7.71
N CYS A 237 10.04 -2.67 7.90
CA CYS A 237 10.97 -3.63 8.51
C CYS A 237 11.64 -3.00 9.73
N MET A 238 11.57 -3.68 10.87
CA MET A 238 12.19 -3.25 12.13
C MET A 238 13.49 -4.01 12.46
N THR A 239 13.90 -4.94 11.60
CA THR A 239 15.13 -5.72 11.81
C THR A 239 16.33 -4.89 11.39
N GLY A 240 17.29 -4.73 12.31
CA GLY A 240 18.47 -3.88 12.09
C GLY A 240 18.12 -2.39 12.15
N GLU A 241 18.54 -1.64 11.15
CA GLU A 241 18.10 -0.23 11.00
C GLU A 241 16.67 -0.22 10.46
N PRO A 242 15.71 0.40 11.17
CA PRO A 242 14.33 0.49 10.70
C PRO A 242 14.22 1.17 9.33
N LYS A 243 13.42 0.58 8.44
CA LYS A 243 13.19 1.09 7.08
C LYS A 243 11.77 0.82 6.62
N ALA A 244 11.20 1.76 5.85
CA ALA A 244 9.90 1.56 5.24
C ALA A 244 9.92 1.98 3.76
N ILE A 245 8.94 1.51 3.00
CA ILE A 245 8.76 1.84 1.60
C ILE A 245 7.29 1.69 1.20
N GLY A 246 6.81 2.62 0.38
CA GLY A 246 5.49 2.58 -0.22
C GLY A 246 5.54 2.23 -1.70
N PHE A 247 4.43 1.69 -2.22
CA PHE A 247 4.25 1.41 -3.64
C PHE A 247 2.83 1.79 -4.07
N ILE A 248 2.71 2.37 -5.27
CA ILE A 248 1.42 2.70 -5.86
C ILE A 248 1.33 2.12 -7.27
N TYR A 249 0.31 1.28 -7.47
CA TYR A 249 0.01 0.61 -8.74
C TYR A 249 -1.31 1.09 -9.30
N LYS A 250 -1.33 1.61 -10.52
CA LYS A 250 -2.60 1.86 -11.23
C LYS A 250 -3.34 0.54 -11.45
N ASN A 251 -4.66 0.54 -11.28
CA ASN A 251 -5.49 -0.64 -11.56
C ASN A 251 -5.69 -0.81 -13.07
N GLY A 252 -4.68 -1.33 -13.73
CA GLY A 252 -4.63 -1.49 -15.18
C GLY A 252 -3.42 -2.30 -15.60
N ASP A 253 -2.97 -2.08 -16.81
CA ASP A 253 -1.75 -2.71 -17.33
C ASP A 253 -0.53 -2.11 -16.62
N GLY A 254 0.40 -2.96 -16.23
CA GLY A 254 1.65 -2.61 -15.57
C GLY A 254 2.85 -3.04 -16.42
N ASN A 255 3.69 -3.90 -15.85
CA ASN A 255 4.92 -4.44 -16.44
C ASN A 255 6.07 -3.42 -16.47
N ARG A 256 6.30 -2.77 -15.31
CA ARG A 256 7.43 -1.87 -15.09
C ARG A 256 8.36 -2.45 -14.02
N PRO A 257 9.63 -2.01 -13.99
CA PRO A 257 10.51 -2.29 -12.87
C PRO A 257 9.85 -1.89 -11.53
N LYS A 258 10.06 -2.68 -10.47
CA LYS A 258 9.43 -2.43 -9.17
C LYS A 258 9.74 -1.04 -8.60
N GLY A 259 10.97 -0.56 -8.82
CA GLY A 259 11.40 0.77 -8.41
C GLY A 259 10.59 1.93 -9.00
N ASP A 260 9.95 1.73 -10.17
CA ASP A 260 9.09 2.75 -10.79
C ASP A 260 7.78 3.00 -10.01
N TYR A 261 7.41 2.08 -9.12
CA TYR A 261 6.23 2.15 -8.27
C TYR A 261 6.54 2.62 -6.85
N ALA A 262 7.85 2.76 -6.52
CA ALA A 262 8.31 3.10 -5.19
C ALA A 262 8.01 4.56 -4.83
N ASN A 263 7.62 4.77 -3.59
CA ASN A 263 7.29 6.07 -2.98
C ASN A 263 7.75 6.05 -1.51
N SER A 264 7.86 7.22 -0.89
CA SER A 264 7.92 7.29 0.57
C SER A 264 6.56 6.92 1.18
N VAL A 265 6.55 6.55 2.45
CA VAL A 265 5.30 6.29 3.17
C VAL A 265 4.48 7.57 3.25
N ASP A 266 5.10 8.72 3.60
CA ASP A 266 4.47 10.06 3.59
C ASP A 266 3.71 10.36 2.31
N GLU A 267 4.27 10.00 1.15
CA GLU A 267 3.59 10.22 -0.13
C GLU A 267 2.36 9.32 -0.29
N VAL A 268 2.43 8.08 0.20
CA VAL A 268 1.27 7.19 0.21
C VAL A 268 0.21 7.71 1.16
N GLU A 269 0.58 8.23 2.34
CA GLU A 269 -0.32 8.87 3.30
C GLU A 269 -1.01 10.09 2.71
N ARG A 270 -0.23 10.97 2.10
CA ARG A 270 -0.76 12.16 1.42
C ARG A 270 -1.80 11.81 0.36
N ILE A 271 -1.63 10.70 -0.34
CA ILE A 271 -2.56 10.24 -1.40
C ILE A 271 -3.78 9.54 -0.82
N THR A 272 -3.61 8.73 0.22
CA THR A 272 -4.66 7.88 0.77
C THR A 272 -5.43 8.53 1.91
N GLY A 273 -4.79 9.45 2.65
CA GLY A 273 -5.29 9.99 3.90
C GLY A 273 -5.29 8.96 5.03
N ILE A 274 -4.49 7.91 4.90
CA ILE A 274 -4.26 6.88 5.93
C ILE A 274 -2.95 7.21 6.60
N ASP A 275 -2.93 7.25 7.92
CA ASP A 275 -1.76 7.39 8.77
C ASP A 275 -1.28 5.98 9.11
N PHE A 276 -0.06 5.62 8.63
CA PHE A 276 0.52 4.29 8.78
C PHE A 276 1.48 4.26 9.99
N PHE A 277 1.57 3.10 10.61
CA PHE A 277 2.52 2.81 11.70
C PHE A 277 2.46 3.71 12.94
N PRO A 278 1.28 4.24 13.35
CA PRO A 278 1.15 5.19 14.47
C PRO A 278 1.55 4.60 15.83
N ALA A 279 1.90 3.34 15.91
CA ALA A 279 2.43 2.69 17.09
C ALA A 279 3.96 2.80 17.22
N LEU A 280 4.64 3.35 16.20
CA LEU A 280 6.06 3.66 16.28
C LEU A 280 6.28 4.92 17.15
N PRO A 281 7.44 5.04 17.81
CA PRO A 281 7.86 6.34 18.35
C PRO A 281 8.05 7.36 17.22
N ASP A 282 7.58 8.60 17.42
CA ASP A 282 7.61 9.68 16.44
C ASP A 282 8.97 9.84 15.73
N GLU A 283 10.09 9.76 16.50
CA GLU A 283 11.46 9.87 15.94
C GLU A 283 11.82 8.76 14.93
N ILE A 284 11.22 7.57 15.07
CA ILE A 284 11.41 6.43 14.14
C ILE A 284 10.44 6.56 12.99
N GLU A 285 9.17 6.84 13.28
CA GLU A 285 8.08 7.00 12.33
C GLU A 285 8.45 8.08 11.30
N ASP A 286 8.70 9.33 11.73
CA ASP A 286 9.10 10.44 10.88
C ASP A 286 10.29 10.09 9.95
N LYS A 287 11.27 9.34 10.48
CA LYS A 287 12.46 8.96 9.72
C LYS A 287 12.17 7.93 8.64
N VAL A 288 11.44 6.87 8.98
CA VAL A 288 11.19 5.77 8.03
C VAL A 288 10.17 6.14 6.96
N GLU A 289 9.23 7.02 7.29
CA GLU A 289 8.15 7.43 6.40
C GLU A 289 8.57 8.47 5.38
N ALA A 290 9.47 9.39 5.77
CA ALA A 290 10.00 10.42 4.88
C ALA A 290 10.92 9.86 3.78
N THR A 291 11.46 8.65 3.94
CA THR A 291 12.47 8.10 3.02
C THR A 291 11.89 7.14 1.99
N CYS A 292 12.46 7.16 0.78
CA CYS A 292 12.22 6.16 -0.25
C CYS A 292 13.56 5.75 -0.84
N ASN A 293 14.09 4.61 -0.42
CA ASN A 293 15.34 4.09 -0.93
C ASN A 293 15.16 2.64 -1.46
N PRO A 294 14.89 2.46 -2.77
CA PRO A 294 14.72 1.13 -3.37
C PRO A 294 15.92 0.20 -3.20
N ASP A 295 17.14 0.74 -3.09
CA ASP A 295 18.36 -0.06 -2.93
C ASP A 295 18.37 -0.84 -1.60
N ASP A 296 17.78 -0.29 -0.54
CA ASP A 296 17.66 -0.98 0.76
C ASP A 296 16.77 -2.23 0.68
N TRP A 297 15.98 -2.34 -0.38
CA TRP A 297 15.04 -3.43 -0.65
C TRP A 297 15.49 -4.33 -1.82
N ASN A 298 16.66 -4.07 -2.42
CA ASN A 298 17.17 -4.80 -3.59
C ASN A 298 16.17 -4.83 -4.77
N ILE A 299 15.64 -3.66 -5.14
CA ILE A 299 14.69 -3.46 -6.26
C ILE A 299 15.14 -2.36 -7.21
#